data_f5e8721b459fb74b5c2a75e9bef6933f
#
_entry.id   f5e8721b459fb74b5c2a75e9bef6933f
#
_cell.length_a   1.000
_cell.length_b   1.000
_cell.length_c   1.000
_cell.angle_alpha   90.00
_cell.angle_beta   90.00
_cell.angle_gamma   90.00
#
_symmetry.space_group_name_H-M   'P 1'
#
loop_
_entity.id
_entity.type
_entity.pdbx_description
1 polymer ?
#
loop_
_entity_poly.entity_id
_entity_poly.type
_entity_poly.pdbx_seq_one_letter_code
_entity_poly.pdbx_strand_id
1 'polypeptide(L)'
;MQIALTHTPGRYIISIDLYPLGVCMRGDKMAGKNTCPHCNHKDRSDDEIKDLITRLNRIEGQIRGIHKMVDEGAYCVDILTQVNAARCSLNSFSKVLLASHIKSCVKDDVRNGYEEKIDELVELLQKMMK
;
A
#
# COMPACT_ATOMS: atom_id res chain seq x y z
N MET A 1 12.82 -1.21 -23.89
CA MET A 1 11.80 -1.53 -22.91
C MET A 1 11.41 -3.01 -23.10
N GLN A 2 12.09 -3.91 -22.38
CA GLN A 2 11.86 -5.35 -22.50
C GLN A 2 11.25 -5.85 -21.19
N ILE A 3 10.02 -6.37 -21.29
CA ILE A 3 9.33 -7.05 -20.20
C ILE A 3 9.74 -8.51 -20.26
N ALA A 4 10.58 -8.97 -19.34
CA ALA A 4 10.90 -10.37 -19.20
C ALA A 4 9.84 -11.05 -18.32
N LEU A 5 8.94 -11.81 -18.95
CA LEU A 5 8.01 -12.72 -18.29
C LEU A 5 8.75 -14.04 -17.99
N THR A 6 9.15 -14.26 -16.75
CA THR A 6 9.58 -15.59 -16.31
C THR A 6 8.41 -16.34 -15.70
N HIS A 7 7.98 -17.38 -16.37
CA HIS A 7 6.89 -18.25 -15.96
C HIS A 7 7.43 -19.30 -14.98
N THR A 8 7.04 -19.22 -13.71
CA THR A 8 7.17 -20.33 -12.76
C THR A 8 5.78 -20.73 -12.27
N PRO A 9 5.41 -22.03 -12.30
CA PRO A 9 4.07 -22.46 -11.91
C PRO A 9 3.86 -22.27 -10.40
N GLY A 10 2.95 -21.37 -10.04
CA GLY A 10 2.42 -21.24 -8.68
C GLY A 10 2.68 -19.94 -7.92
N ARG A 11 3.44 -18.98 -8.45
CA ARG A 11 3.61 -17.65 -7.84
C ARG A 11 3.88 -16.58 -8.89
N TYR A 12 2.93 -15.72 -9.12
CA TYR A 12 3.18 -14.47 -9.85
C TYR A 12 3.89 -13.50 -8.91
N ILE A 13 5.21 -13.40 -9.05
CA ILE A 13 5.98 -12.29 -8.48
C ILE A 13 6.02 -11.23 -9.59
N ILE A 14 5.19 -10.20 -9.45
CA ILE A 14 5.33 -9.01 -10.28
C ILE A 14 6.55 -8.27 -9.72
N SER A 15 7.71 -8.49 -10.32
CA SER A 15 8.87 -7.60 -10.13
C SER A 15 8.57 -6.31 -10.87
N ILE A 16 8.05 -5.32 -10.16
CA ILE A 16 8.02 -3.95 -10.66
C ILE A 16 9.39 -3.35 -10.36
N ASP A 17 10.36 -3.64 -11.21
CA ASP A 17 11.62 -2.90 -11.28
C ASP A 17 11.34 -1.55 -11.94
N LEU A 18 10.79 -0.62 -11.19
CA LEU A 18 10.73 0.77 -11.64
C LEU A 18 10.67 1.76 -10.48
N TYR A 19 11.68 1.74 -9.59
CA TYR A 19 12.02 2.90 -8.77
C TYR A 19 13.51 2.95 -8.49
N PRO A 20 14.26 3.88 -9.12
CA PRO A 20 15.62 4.19 -8.70
C PRO A 20 15.58 5.21 -7.56
N LEU A 21 15.06 4.84 -6.41
CA LEU A 21 15.17 5.61 -5.17
C LEU A 21 15.14 4.63 -3.99
N GLY A 22 16.34 4.28 -3.49
CA GLY A 22 16.59 3.87 -2.11
C GLY A 22 15.63 2.86 -1.50
N VAL A 23 15.44 1.67 -2.09
CA VAL A 23 14.80 0.57 -1.39
C VAL A 23 15.75 0.09 -0.31
N CYS A 24 15.49 0.43 0.96
CA CYS A 24 16.07 -0.28 2.08
C CYS A 24 15.65 -1.75 1.96
N MET A 25 16.54 -2.59 1.48
CA MET A 25 16.39 -4.04 1.51
C MET A 25 16.11 -4.45 2.94
N ARG A 26 15.05 -5.22 3.12
CA ARG A 26 14.65 -5.85 4.37
C ARG A 26 15.72 -6.87 4.74
N GLY A 27 16.77 -6.40 5.41
CA GLY A 27 17.82 -7.22 6.01
C GLY A 27 17.62 -7.21 7.50
N ASP A 28 17.37 -8.37 8.03
CA ASP A 28 17.65 -8.86 9.38
C ASP A 28 17.42 -7.94 10.59
N LYS A 29 16.69 -8.50 11.55
CA LYS A 29 16.60 -8.08 12.93
C LYS A 29 17.98 -7.77 13.50
N MET A 30 18.38 -6.52 13.46
CA MET A 30 19.41 -6.00 14.35
C MET A 30 18.77 -4.99 15.28
N ALA A 31 18.73 -5.39 16.56
CA ALA A 31 18.47 -4.51 17.68
C ALA A 31 19.55 -3.43 17.70
N GLY A 32 19.21 -2.24 17.23
CA GLY A 32 20.06 -1.08 17.27
C GLY A 32 19.30 0.12 16.70
N LYS A 33 19.08 1.14 17.53
CA LYS A 33 18.52 2.44 17.17
C LYS A 33 19.42 3.14 16.15
N ASN A 34 19.38 2.73 14.90
CA ASN A 34 19.94 3.47 13.79
C ASN A 34 18.81 3.85 12.85
N THR A 35 18.12 4.92 13.21
CA THR A 35 17.18 5.60 12.32
C THR A 35 17.95 6.11 11.12
N CYS A 36 17.84 5.41 10.00
CA CYS A 36 18.20 5.96 8.70
C CYS A 36 17.38 7.26 8.52
N PRO A 37 18.00 8.42 8.25
CA PRO A 37 17.28 9.70 8.17
C PRO A 37 16.21 9.75 7.05
N HIS A 38 16.15 8.72 6.19
CA HIS A 38 15.15 8.58 5.12
C HIS A 38 14.12 7.47 5.34
N CYS A 39 14.24 6.67 6.42
CA CYS A 39 13.28 5.62 6.74
C CYS A 39 12.37 6.10 7.87
N ASN A 40 11.27 6.75 7.54
CA ASN A 40 10.18 7.04 8.48
C ASN A 40 9.46 5.71 8.82
N HIS A 41 10.04 4.93 9.73
CA HIS A 41 9.40 3.72 10.24
C HIS A 41 8.35 4.13 11.26
N LYS A 42 7.10 3.79 11.01
CA LYS A 42 6.01 3.98 11.97
C LYS A 42 5.85 2.74 12.83
N ASP A 43 6.01 2.90 14.14
CA ASP A 43 5.58 1.88 15.11
C ASP A 43 4.06 1.89 15.19
N ARG A 44 3.44 0.75 14.82
CA ARG A 44 2.00 0.52 14.91
C ARG A 44 1.72 -0.48 16.00
N SER A 45 0.58 -0.34 16.68
CA SER A 45 0.11 -1.37 17.60
C SER A 45 -0.22 -2.66 16.84
N ASP A 46 -0.13 -3.79 17.53
CA ASP A 46 -0.47 -5.10 16.94
C ASP A 46 -1.91 -5.14 16.41
N ASP A 47 -2.84 -4.46 17.10
CA ASP A 47 -4.23 -4.37 16.67
C ASP A 47 -4.40 -3.55 15.39
N GLU A 48 -3.67 -2.43 15.25
CA GLU A 48 -3.65 -1.64 14.01
C GLU A 48 -3.10 -2.46 12.84
N ILE A 49 -1.99 -3.17 13.05
CA ILE A 49 -1.38 -4.05 12.04
C ILE A 49 -2.38 -5.12 11.62
N LYS A 50 -3.03 -5.78 12.57
CA LYS A 50 -4.00 -6.84 12.33
C LYS A 50 -5.21 -6.35 11.52
N ASP A 51 -5.76 -5.18 11.84
CA ASP A 51 -6.87 -4.59 11.07
C ASP A 51 -6.46 -4.27 9.63
N LEU A 52 -5.30 -3.63 9.44
CA LEU A 52 -4.77 -3.29 8.12
C LEU A 52 -4.51 -4.54 7.27
N ILE A 53 -3.89 -5.57 7.83
CA ILE A 53 -3.62 -6.84 7.14
C ILE A 53 -4.93 -7.55 6.79
N THR A 54 -5.92 -7.55 7.68
CA THR A 54 -7.23 -8.17 7.42
C THR A 54 -7.92 -7.51 6.23
N ARG A 55 -7.86 -6.18 6.12
CA ARG A 55 -8.40 -5.43 4.97
C ARG A 55 -7.67 -5.76 3.68
N LEU A 56 -6.34 -5.84 3.72
CA LEU A 56 -5.53 -6.21 2.54
C LEU A 56 -5.78 -7.65 2.09
N ASN A 57 -5.93 -8.60 3.01
CA ASN A 57 -6.27 -9.99 2.67
C ASN A 57 -7.63 -10.10 1.95
N ARG A 58 -8.61 -9.27 2.36
CA ARG A 58 -9.89 -9.19 1.65
C ARG A 58 -9.72 -8.67 0.22
N ILE A 59 -8.92 -7.61 0.04
CA ILE A 59 -8.65 -7.02 -1.28
C ILE A 59 -7.90 -8.02 -2.16
N GLU A 60 -6.91 -8.73 -1.61
CA GLU A 60 -6.20 -9.80 -2.30
C GLU A 60 -7.18 -10.89 -2.79
N GLY A 61 -8.14 -11.29 -1.94
CA GLY A 61 -9.19 -12.23 -2.34
C GLY A 61 -10.04 -11.71 -3.50
N GLN A 62 -10.41 -10.43 -3.49
CA GLN A 62 -11.15 -9.79 -4.60
C GLN A 62 -10.33 -9.80 -5.89
N ILE A 63 -9.04 -9.48 -5.84
CA ILE A 63 -8.16 -9.52 -7.03
C ILE A 63 -8.01 -10.93 -7.58
N ARG A 64 -7.87 -11.95 -6.70
CA ARG A 64 -7.84 -13.36 -7.14
C ARG A 64 -9.16 -13.77 -7.78
N GLY A 65 -10.30 -13.28 -7.26
CA GLY A 65 -11.61 -13.50 -7.89
C GLY A 65 -11.71 -12.92 -9.30
N ILE A 66 -11.23 -11.68 -9.49
CA ILE A 66 -11.17 -11.02 -10.80
C ILE A 66 -10.28 -11.82 -11.78
N HIS A 67 -9.10 -12.26 -11.31
CA HIS A 67 -8.19 -13.08 -12.12
C HIS A 67 -8.90 -14.35 -12.64
N LYS A 68 -9.60 -15.07 -11.74
CA LYS A 68 -10.37 -16.26 -12.11
C LYS A 68 -11.46 -15.96 -13.16
N MET A 69 -12.19 -14.84 -13.00
CA MET A 69 -13.21 -14.43 -13.95
C MET A 69 -12.62 -14.15 -15.35
N VAL A 70 -11.42 -13.58 -15.41
CA VAL A 70 -10.71 -13.38 -16.70
C VAL A 70 -10.30 -14.70 -17.32
N ASP A 71 -9.73 -15.62 -16.53
CA ASP A 71 -9.30 -16.94 -17.00
C ASP A 71 -10.48 -17.79 -17.52
N GLU A 72 -11.64 -17.67 -16.88
CA GLU A 72 -12.86 -18.39 -17.26
C GLU A 72 -13.64 -17.70 -18.39
N GLY A 73 -13.17 -16.56 -18.91
CA GLY A 73 -13.82 -15.83 -19.99
C GLY A 73 -15.18 -15.22 -19.58
N ALA A 74 -15.33 -14.81 -18.33
CA ALA A 74 -16.55 -14.18 -17.82
C ALA A 74 -16.91 -12.91 -18.58
N TYR A 75 -18.18 -12.51 -18.54
CA TYR A 75 -18.66 -11.33 -19.22
C TYR A 75 -17.97 -10.05 -18.72
N CYS A 76 -17.50 -9.22 -19.64
CA CYS A 76 -16.67 -8.03 -19.31
C CYS A 76 -17.34 -7.08 -18.31
N VAL A 77 -18.67 -6.90 -18.37
CA VAL A 77 -19.39 -6.02 -17.45
C VAL A 77 -19.33 -6.55 -16.01
N ASP A 78 -19.39 -7.87 -15.85
CA ASP A 78 -19.31 -8.51 -14.53
C ASP A 78 -17.89 -8.34 -13.96
N ILE A 79 -16.87 -8.53 -14.80
CA ILE A 79 -15.46 -8.28 -14.41
C ILE A 79 -15.27 -6.83 -13.99
N LEU A 80 -15.76 -5.87 -14.78
CA LEU A 80 -15.67 -4.43 -14.45
C LEU A 80 -16.40 -4.07 -13.16
N THR A 81 -17.52 -4.72 -12.88
CA THR A 81 -18.25 -4.56 -11.61
C THR A 81 -17.38 -5.01 -10.42
N GLN A 82 -16.70 -6.15 -10.53
CA GLN A 82 -15.78 -6.63 -9.49
C GLN A 82 -14.54 -5.74 -9.35
N VAL A 83 -14.00 -5.23 -10.46
CA VAL A 83 -12.90 -4.25 -10.43
C VAL A 83 -13.31 -2.99 -9.67
N ASN A 84 -14.52 -2.48 -9.91
CA ASN A 84 -15.02 -1.32 -9.18
C ASN A 84 -15.19 -1.61 -7.67
N ALA A 85 -15.65 -2.80 -7.30
CA ALA A 85 -15.74 -3.23 -5.90
C ALA A 85 -14.36 -3.28 -5.22
N ALA A 86 -13.34 -3.83 -5.90
CA ALA A 86 -11.96 -3.85 -5.40
C ALA A 86 -11.40 -2.43 -5.25
N ARG A 87 -11.67 -1.53 -6.20
CA ARG A 87 -11.30 -0.11 -6.11
C ARG A 87 -11.91 0.57 -4.88
N CYS A 88 -13.19 0.34 -4.60
CA CYS A 88 -13.85 0.87 -3.40
C CYS A 88 -13.20 0.33 -2.10
N SER A 89 -12.81 -0.94 -2.09
CA SER A 89 -12.12 -1.55 -0.95
C SER A 89 -10.74 -0.93 -0.72
N LEU A 90 -9.96 -0.68 -1.78
CA LEU A 90 -8.68 0.02 -1.72
C LEU A 90 -8.84 1.47 -1.23
N ASN A 91 -9.85 2.19 -1.70
CA ASN A 91 -10.14 3.54 -1.22
C ASN A 91 -10.49 3.54 0.28
N SER A 92 -11.24 2.55 0.74
CA SER A 92 -11.57 2.40 2.16
C SER A 92 -10.31 2.13 3.00
N PHE A 93 -9.42 1.25 2.53
CA PHE A 93 -8.12 0.98 3.16
C PHE A 93 -7.28 2.27 3.24
N SER A 94 -7.17 3.02 2.15
CA SER A 94 -6.41 4.27 2.09
C SER A 94 -6.92 5.31 3.09
N LYS A 95 -8.25 5.43 3.25
CA LYS A 95 -8.86 6.34 4.23
C LYS A 95 -8.50 5.97 5.68
N VAL A 96 -8.52 4.68 6.01
CA VAL A 96 -8.14 4.21 7.35
C VAL A 96 -6.67 4.48 7.62
N LEU A 97 -5.80 4.16 6.66
CA LEU A 97 -4.37 4.39 6.78
C LEU A 97 -4.04 5.88 6.93
N LEU A 98 -4.67 6.73 6.11
CA LEU A 98 -4.51 8.19 6.17
C LEU A 98 -4.98 8.76 7.50
N ALA A 99 -6.13 8.33 8.00
CA ALA A 99 -6.64 8.77 9.30
C ALA A 99 -5.69 8.42 10.45
N SER A 100 -5.11 7.21 10.40
CA SER A 100 -4.07 6.80 11.37
C SER A 100 -2.80 7.66 11.24
N HIS A 101 -2.37 7.96 10.02
CA HIS A 101 -1.22 8.82 9.76
C HIS A 101 -1.39 10.23 10.33
N ILE A 102 -2.55 10.85 10.08
CA ILE A 102 -2.85 12.20 10.59
C ILE A 102 -2.89 12.22 12.12
N LYS A 103 -3.56 11.23 12.74
CA LYS A 103 -3.73 11.18 14.19
C LYS A 103 -2.44 10.94 14.98
N SER A 104 -1.45 10.34 14.36
CA SER A 104 -0.16 10.02 14.98
C SER A 104 0.97 10.88 14.42
N CYS A 105 1.48 10.53 13.23
CA CYS A 105 2.70 11.11 12.70
C CYS A 105 2.57 12.63 12.49
N VAL A 106 1.55 13.08 11.74
CA VAL A 106 1.39 14.51 11.43
C VAL A 106 1.18 15.34 12.69
N LYS A 107 0.36 14.84 13.63
CA LYS A 107 0.12 15.52 14.91
C LYS A 107 1.40 15.70 15.72
N ASP A 108 2.24 14.66 15.78
CA ASP A 108 3.47 14.69 16.56
C ASP A 108 4.54 15.55 15.87
N ASP A 109 4.64 15.48 14.55
CA ASP A 109 5.56 16.31 13.75
C ASP A 109 5.23 17.80 13.90
N VAL A 110 3.96 18.18 13.80
CA VAL A 110 3.51 19.58 14.00
C VAL A 110 3.80 20.07 15.42
N ARG A 111 3.60 19.24 16.45
CA ARG A 111 3.95 19.59 17.83
C ARG A 111 5.45 19.81 18.04
N ASN A 112 6.27 19.12 17.24
CA ASN A 112 7.73 19.26 17.27
C ASN A 112 8.26 20.40 16.38
N GLY A 113 7.36 21.15 15.69
CA GLY A 113 7.70 22.29 14.87
C GLY A 113 8.05 21.97 13.40
N TYR A 114 7.74 20.75 12.92
CA TYR A 114 7.96 20.35 11.52
C TYR A 114 6.72 20.69 10.68
N GLU A 115 6.52 21.97 10.36
CA GLU A 115 5.37 22.45 9.59
C GLU A 115 5.37 21.94 8.13
N GLU A 116 6.54 21.63 7.56
CA GLU A 116 6.68 21.02 6.23
C GLU A 116 5.92 19.71 6.05
N LYS A 117 5.60 19.01 7.13
CA LYS A 117 4.79 17.79 7.10
C LYS A 117 3.33 18.04 6.77
N ILE A 118 2.86 19.26 6.96
CA ILE A 118 1.52 19.68 6.54
C ILE A 118 1.49 19.80 5.01
N ASP A 119 2.52 20.38 4.41
CA ASP A 119 2.60 20.53 2.95
C ASP A 119 2.68 19.16 2.26
N GLU A 120 3.48 18.23 2.80
CA GLU A 120 3.55 16.85 2.33
C GLU A 120 2.17 16.16 2.38
N LEU A 121 1.41 16.37 3.47
CA LEU A 121 0.05 15.84 3.59
C LEU A 121 -0.90 16.44 2.55
N VAL A 122 -0.83 17.76 2.31
CA VAL A 122 -1.66 18.45 1.32
C VAL A 122 -1.38 17.92 -0.08
N GLU A 123 -0.12 17.73 -0.46
CA GLU A 123 0.26 17.13 -1.74
C GLU A 123 -0.27 15.69 -1.89
N LEU A 124 -0.16 14.89 -0.83
CA LEU A 124 -0.69 13.52 -0.81
C LEU A 124 -2.21 13.52 -1.05
N LEU A 125 -2.94 14.37 -0.33
CA LEU A 125 -4.40 14.51 -0.49
C LEU A 125 -4.77 14.92 -1.91
N GLN A 126 -4.07 15.88 -2.51
CA GLN A 126 -4.31 16.30 -3.89
C GLN A 126 -4.10 15.16 -4.90
N LYS A 127 -3.09 14.30 -4.68
CA LYS A 127 -2.83 13.11 -5.51
C LYS A 127 -3.94 12.05 -5.34
N MET A 128 -4.50 11.91 -4.14
CA MET A 128 -5.54 10.91 -3.85
C MET A 128 -6.94 11.33 -4.33
N MET A 129 -7.19 12.63 -4.52
CA MET A 129 -8.48 13.16 -4.98
C MET A 129 -8.62 13.18 -6.51
N LYS A 130 -7.60 12.84 -7.25
CA LYS A 130 -7.64 12.68 -8.72
C LYS A 130 -8.18 11.29 -9.09
#